data_5aff2d8dba37b6af672a2ffdcaf81163
#
_entry.id   5aff2d8dba37b6af672a2ffdcaf81163
#
_cell.length_a   1.000
_cell.length_b   1.000
_cell.length_c   1.000
_cell.angle_alpha   90.00
_cell.angle_beta   90.00
_cell.angle_gamma   90.00
#
_symmetry.space_group_name_H-M   'P 1'
#
loop_
_entity.id
_entity.type
_entity.pdbx_description
1 polymer ?
#
loop_
_entity_poly.entity_id
_entity_poly.type
_entity_poly.pdbx_seq_one_letter_code
_entity_poly.pdbx_strand_id
1 'polypeptide(L)'
;VGRALIADSADRVLKVSMELGGNAPFIVFEDADLDKAVDGAMLAKLRNMGEACTAANRMIVHESVAAEFSKRLADKMAKLKVSRGTEDGANIGPLIDDKSRNTVHALVADAVSKGAKVLTGGAIPTGEGYFYPPTVLVDVPVNAEILKEEIFGPVAPVVTFKNEDEAVKIANSTEYGLIAYAFTKDLN
;
A
#
# COMPACT_ATOMS: atom_id res chain seq x y z
N VAL A 1 -6.82 17.21 9.11
CA VAL A 1 -6.71 17.18 10.59
C VAL A 1 -5.52 18.02 11.04
N GLY A 2 -4.26 17.76 10.62
CA GLY A 2 -3.06 18.46 11.10
C GLY A 2 -3.12 19.99 10.99
N ARG A 3 -3.55 20.52 9.83
CA ARG A 3 -3.70 21.96 9.63
C ARG A 3 -4.67 22.61 10.65
N ALA A 4 -5.79 21.95 10.94
CA ALA A 4 -6.75 22.44 11.92
C ALA A 4 -6.16 22.47 13.33
N LEU A 5 -5.48 21.39 13.74
CA LEU A 5 -4.82 21.31 15.05
C LEU A 5 -3.70 22.35 15.22
N ILE A 6 -2.94 22.62 14.16
CA ILE A 6 -1.91 23.70 14.19
C ILE A 6 -2.59 25.07 14.35
N ALA A 7 -3.68 25.33 13.61
CA ALA A 7 -4.42 26.58 13.75
C ALA A 7 -4.99 26.76 15.17
N ASP A 8 -5.60 25.73 15.74
CA ASP A 8 -6.15 25.76 17.11
C ASP A 8 -5.06 25.93 18.18
N SER A 9 -3.83 25.52 17.91
CA SER A 9 -2.69 25.66 18.82
C SER A 9 -2.03 27.05 18.78
N ALA A 10 -2.26 27.82 17.70
CA ALA A 10 -1.52 29.04 17.40
C ALA A 10 -1.75 30.13 18.48
N ASP A 11 -3.00 30.36 18.91
CA ASP A 11 -3.36 31.41 19.87
C ASP A 11 -2.65 31.25 21.23
N ARG A 12 -2.31 30.02 21.60
CA ARG A 12 -1.63 29.69 22.86
C ARG A 12 -0.15 29.38 22.67
N VAL A 13 0.38 29.48 21.44
CA VAL A 13 1.78 29.17 21.08
C VAL A 13 2.18 27.78 21.57
N LEU A 14 1.30 26.78 21.42
CA LEU A 14 1.58 25.43 21.90
C LEU A 14 2.60 24.73 20.99
N LYS A 15 3.51 23.98 21.60
CA LYS A 15 4.36 23.06 20.84
C LYS A 15 3.52 21.90 20.34
N VAL A 16 3.55 21.66 19.02
CA VAL A 16 2.83 20.55 18.38
C VAL A 16 3.80 19.48 17.90
N SER A 17 3.39 18.21 18.04
CA SER A 17 4.02 17.05 17.39
C SER A 17 2.91 16.28 16.69
N MET A 18 3.03 16.12 15.37
CA MET A 18 1.95 15.60 14.55
C MET A 18 2.32 14.20 14.02
N GLU A 19 1.49 13.22 14.39
CA GLU A 19 1.44 11.90 13.78
C GLU A 19 0.20 11.83 12.88
N LEU A 20 0.43 11.75 11.56
CA LEU A 20 -0.60 11.87 10.54
C LEU A 20 -0.51 10.70 9.56
N GLY A 21 -1.33 10.73 8.51
CA GLY A 21 -1.33 9.70 7.47
C GLY A 21 -0.15 9.76 6.51
N GLY A 22 -0.04 8.74 5.69
CA GLY A 22 0.96 8.61 4.64
C GLY A 22 0.40 7.96 3.38
N ASN A 23 1.12 8.10 2.28
CA ASN A 23 0.82 7.43 1.02
C ASN A 23 2.13 7.07 0.30
N ALA A 24 2.94 6.27 0.97
CA ALA A 24 4.32 6.00 0.58
C ALA A 24 4.43 5.36 -0.81
N PRO A 25 5.23 5.92 -1.71
CA PRO A 25 5.64 5.26 -2.95
C PRO A 25 6.68 4.18 -2.63
N PHE A 26 6.54 3.03 -3.31
CA PHE A 26 7.50 1.94 -3.33
C PHE A 26 7.94 1.73 -4.78
N ILE A 27 9.14 2.20 -5.12
CA ILE A 27 9.63 2.30 -6.49
C ILE A 27 10.57 1.12 -6.77
N VAL A 28 10.34 0.40 -7.88
CA VAL A 28 11.18 -0.71 -8.32
C VAL A 28 11.65 -0.43 -9.75
N PHE A 29 12.94 -0.18 -9.90
CA PHE A 29 13.57 0.03 -11.20
C PHE A 29 13.90 -1.30 -11.90
N GLU A 30 14.19 -1.25 -13.19
CA GLU A 30 14.45 -2.42 -14.04
C GLU A 30 15.70 -3.20 -13.63
N ASP A 31 16.68 -2.54 -13.00
CA ASP A 31 17.93 -3.12 -12.52
C ASP A 31 17.85 -3.71 -11.10
N ALA A 32 16.71 -3.52 -10.43
CA ALA A 32 16.51 -3.97 -9.05
C ALA A 32 16.69 -5.49 -8.90
N ASP A 33 17.21 -5.89 -7.74
CA ASP A 33 17.13 -7.27 -7.27
C ASP A 33 15.67 -7.57 -6.89
N LEU A 34 14.96 -8.29 -7.76
CA LEU A 34 13.52 -8.53 -7.58
C LEU A 34 13.21 -9.35 -6.32
N ASP A 35 14.09 -10.26 -5.89
CA ASP A 35 13.83 -11.03 -4.67
C ASP A 35 13.87 -10.12 -3.44
N LYS A 36 14.86 -9.21 -3.38
CA LYS A 36 14.94 -8.21 -2.31
C LYS A 36 13.81 -7.17 -2.39
N ALA A 37 13.43 -6.76 -3.60
CA ALA A 37 12.34 -5.82 -3.79
C ALA A 37 11.00 -6.41 -3.32
N VAL A 38 10.73 -7.69 -3.65
CA VAL A 38 9.52 -8.38 -3.19
C VAL A 38 9.52 -8.58 -1.68
N ASP A 39 10.65 -8.98 -1.08
CA ASP A 39 10.77 -9.10 0.39
C ASP A 39 10.59 -7.74 1.08
N GLY A 40 11.17 -6.69 0.52
CA GLY A 40 10.97 -5.32 0.97
C GLY A 40 9.51 -4.88 0.87
N ALA A 41 8.82 -5.22 -0.23
CA ALA A 41 7.40 -4.90 -0.41
C ALA A 41 6.51 -5.63 0.61
N MET A 42 6.79 -6.92 0.87
CA MET A 42 6.10 -7.68 1.92
C MET A 42 6.23 -6.99 3.28
N LEU A 43 7.44 -6.61 3.66
CA LEU A 43 7.71 -5.93 4.93
C LEU A 43 7.07 -4.53 4.98
N ALA A 44 7.30 -3.71 3.95
CA ALA A 44 6.83 -2.32 3.90
C ALA A 44 5.29 -2.23 3.81
N LYS A 45 4.64 -3.24 3.20
CA LYS A 45 3.18 -3.25 3.06
C LYS A 45 2.46 -3.95 4.20
N LEU A 46 2.98 -5.10 4.66
CA LEU A 46 2.22 -5.98 5.55
C LEU A 46 2.58 -5.85 7.02
N ARG A 47 3.61 -5.06 7.35
CA ARG A 47 3.84 -4.70 8.75
C ARG A 47 2.55 -4.12 9.33
N ASN A 48 2.10 -4.68 10.46
CA ASN A 48 0.82 -4.34 11.06
C ASN A 48 -0.35 -4.36 10.06
N MET A 49 -0.37 -5.36 9.16
CA MET A 49 -1.42 -5.55 8.14
C MET A 49 -1.62 -4.34 7.20
N GLY A 50 -0.63 -3.46 7.10
CA GLY A 50 -0.72 -2.22 6.33
C GLY A 50 -1.42 -1.07 7.08
N GLU A 51 -1.80 -1.25 8.33
CA GLU A 51 -2.34 -0.21 9.20
C GLU A 51 -1.18 0.56 9.86
N ALA A 52 -0.39 1.24 9.04
CA ALA A 52 0.74 2.07 9.46
C ALA A 52 0.92 3.25 8.49
N CYS A 53 1.22 4.43 9.02
CA CYS A 53 1.48 5.64 8.24
C CYS A 53 2.67 5.51 7.27
N THR A 54 3.60 4.59 7.57
CA THR A 54 4.75 4.26 6.72
C THR A 54 4.50 3.08 5.78
N ALA A 55 3.29 2.50 5.74
CA ALA A 55 3.01 1.39 4.84
C ALA A 55 3.16 1.82 3.37
N ALA A 56 3.81 0.98 2.57
CA ALA A 56 3.90 1.19 1.13
C ALA A 56 2.49 1.10 0.51
N ASN A 57 2.00 2.19 -0.03
CA ASN A 57 0.64 2.26 -0.57
C ASN A 57 0.59 2.15 -2.08
N ARG A 58 1.64 2.62 -2.78
CA ARG A 58 1.70 2.62 -4.24
C ARG A 58 2.96 1.89 -4.68
N MET A 59 2.79 0.70 -5.27
CA MET A 59 3.89 -0.05 -5.87
C MET A 59 4.11 0.50 -7.29
N ILE A 60 5.15 1.30 -7.47
CA ILE A 60 5.51 1.98 -8.72
C ILE A 60 6.64 1.19 -9.34
N VAL A 61 6.36 0.41 -10.37
CA VAL A 61 7.28 -0.62 -10.88
C VAL A 61 7.59 -0.37 -12.35
N HIS A 62 8.89 -0.43 -12.71
CA HIS A 62 9.28 -0.30 -14.12
C HIS A 62 8.59 -1.37 -14.98
N GLU A 63 8.07 -0.97 -16.15
CA GLU A 63 7.21 -1.81 -16.99
C GLU A 63 7.84 -3.16 -17.36
N SER A 64 9.18 -3.19 -17.56
CA SER A 64 9.90 -4.40 -17.95
C SER A 64 9.94 -5.49 -16.87
N VAL A 65 9.77 -5.14 -15.60
CA VAL A 65 9.84 -6.07 -14.45
C VAL A 65 8.51 -6.18 -13.71
N ALA A 66 7.52 -5.37 -14.06
CA ALA A 66 6.25 -5.27 -13.34
C ALA A 66 5.47 -6.59 -13.28
N ALA A 67 5.41 -7.33 -14.38
CA ALA A 67 4.68 -8.60 -14.42
C ALA A 67 5.31 -9.64 -13.47
N GLU A 68 6.64 -9.76 -13.48
CA GLU A 68 7.36 -10.71 -12.64
C GLU A 68 7.31 -10.29 -11.17
N PHE A 69 7.54 -9.00 -10.87
CA PHE A 69 7.42 -8.47 -9.50
C PHE A 69 6.02 -8.73 -8.93
N SER A 70 4.97 -8.37 -9.67
CA SER A 70 3.58 -8.52 -9.23
C SER A 70 3.21 -9.99 -8.98
N LYS A 71 3.66 -10.88 -9.86
CA LYS A 71 3.43 -12.32 -9.70
C LYS A 71 4.10 -12.84 -8.43
N ARG A 72 5.39 -12.54 -8.22
CA ARG A 72 6.11 -12.99 -7.01
C ARG A 72 5.50 -12.43 -5.74
N LEU A 73 5.09 -11.17 -5.74
CA LEU A 73 4.41 -10.53 -4.61
C LEU A 73 3.08 -11.22 -4.31
N ALA A 74 2.25 -11.45 -5.33
CA ALA A 74 0.97 -12.14 -5.19
C ALA A 74 1.15 -13.59 -4.68
N ASP A 75 2.13 -14.32 -5.21
CA ASP A 75 2.45 -15.69 -4.78
C ASP A 75 2.89 -15.75 -3.30
N LYS A 76 3.61 -14.74 -2.81
CA LYS A 76 3.99 -14.63 -1.38
C LYS A 76 2.80 -14.24 -0.51
N MET A 77 2.04 -13.23 -0.92
CA MET A 77 0.87 -12.75 -0.19
C MET A 77 -0.22 -13.84 -0.06
N ALA A 78 -0.46 -14.61 -1.11
CA ALA A 78 -1.47 -15.69 -1.12
C ALA A 78 -1.16 -16.84 -0.13
N LYS A 79 0.10 -16.99 0.29
CA LYS A 79 0.52 -18.04 1.24
C LYS A 79 0.34 -17.63 2.70
N LEU A 80 0.00 -16.38 2.99
CA LEU A 80 -0.14 -15.89 4.35
C LEU A 80 -1.43 -16.39 4.98
N LYS A 81 -1.31 -16.91 6.21
CA LYS A 81 -2.47 -17.31 7.00
C LYS A 81 -3.17 -16.08 7.57
N VAL A 82 -4.41 -15.88 7.14
CA VAL A 82 -5.31 -14.84 7.68
C VAL A 82 -6.13 -15.45 8.81
N SER A 83 -5.86 -15.05 10.04
CA SER A 83 -6.54 -15.60 11.21
C SER A 83 -6.35 -14.72 12.45
N ARG A 84 -6.97 -15.08 13.56
CA ARG A 84 -6.74 -14.39 14.85
C ARG A 84 -5.27 -14.53 15.25
N GLY A 85 -4.68 -13.44 15.75
CA GLY A 85 -3.26 -13.41 16.16
C GLY A 85 -2.89 -14.39 17.31
N THR A 86 -3.89 -14.98 17.96
CA THR A 86 -3.71 -16.03 18.98
C THR A 86 -3.62 -17.43 18.40
N GLU A 87 -3.82 -17.59 17.09
CA GLU A 87 -3.69 -18.88 16.41
C GLU A 87 -2.25 -19.10 15.92
N ASP A 88 -1.78 -20.34 16.04
CA ASP A 88 -0.44 -20.68 15.55
C ASP A 88 -0.29 -20.44 14.06
N GLY A 89 0.79 -19.78 13.70
CA GLY A 89 1.13 -19.46 12.31
C GLY A 89 0.29 -18.33 11.70
N ALA A 90 -0.48 -17.58 12.48
CA ALA A 90 -1.17 -16.38 12.01
C ALA A 90 -0.16 -15.36 11.47
N ASN A 91 -0.41 -14.85 10.26
CA ASN A 91 0.42 -13.84 9.63
C ASN A 91 -0.33 -12.50 9.53
N ILE A 92 -1.62 -12.55 9.21
CA ILE A 92 -2.48 -11.39 9.00
C ILE A 92 -3.67 -11.49 9.94
N GLY A 93 -3.81 -10.52 10.81
CA GLY A 93 -4.93 -10.37 11.73
C GLY A 93 -6.12 -9.64 11.11
N PRO A 94 -7.16 -9.35 11.91
CA PRO A 94 -8.27 -8.50 11.49
C PRO A 94 -7.85 -7.03 11.48
N LEU A 95 -8.50 -6.24 10.64
CA LEU A 95 -8.44 -4.77 10.71
C LEU A 95 -9.13 -4.27 11.99
N ILE A 96 -8.96 -2.98 12.31
CA ILE A 96 -9.43 -2.42 13.58
C ILE A 96 -10.95 -2.55 13.77
N ASP A 97 -11.74 -2.36 12.72
CA ASP A 97 -13.20 -2.41 12.76
C ASP A 97 -13.82 -2.70 11.38
N ASP A 98 -15.15 -2.85 11.37
CA ASP A 98 -15.92 -3.08 10.15
C ASP A 98 -15.86 -1.89 9.17
N LYS A 99 -15.84 -0.67 9.69
CA LYS A 99 -15.74 0.54 8.87
C LYS A 99 -14.43 0.57 8.10
N SER A 100 -13.32 0.28 8.77
CA SER A 100 -11.99 0.23 8.14
C SER A 100 -11.93 -0.85 7.07
N ARG A 101 -12.45 -2.05 7.35
CA ARG A 101 -12.53 -3.14 6.37
C ARG A 101 -13.35 -2.74 5.14
N ASN A 102 -14.50 -2.11 5.35
CA ASN A 102 -15.38 -1.69 4.25
C ASN A 102 -14.74 -0.54 3.45
N THR A 103 -14.00 0.38 4.10
CA THR A 103 -13.24 1.43 3.40
C THR A 103 -12.17 0.82 2.50
N VAL A 104 -11.37 -0.13 3.01
CA VAL A 104 -10.38 -0.85 2.20
C VAL A 104 -11.03 -1.55 1.02
N HIS A 105 -12.15 -2.24 1.26
CA HIS A 105 -12.88 -2.93 0.19
C HIS A 105 -13.44 -1.96 -0.86
N ALA A 106 -13.96 -0.82 -0.45
CA ALA A 106 -14.46 0.20 -1.38
C ALA A 106 -13.37 0.73 -2.31
N LEU A 107 -12.14 0.94 -1.80
CA LEU A 107 -10.99 1.34 -2.63
C LEU A 107 -10.59 0.25 -3.64
N VAL A 108 -10.64 -1.02 -3.24
CA VAL A 108 -10.39 -2.15 -4.15
C VAL A 108 -11.49 -2.25 -5.21
N ALA A 109 -12.75 -2.14 -4.80
CA ALA A 109 -13.89 -2.20 -5.72
C ALA A 109 -13.88 -1.04 -6.73
N ASP A 110 -13.53 0.18 -6.29
CA ASP A 110 -13.34 1.33 -7.19
C ASP A 110 -12.27 1.04 -8.23
N ALA A 111 -11.09 0.57 -7.83
CA ALA A 111 -9.99 0.25 -8.74
C ALA A 111 -10.39 -0.83 -9.75
N VAL A 112 -11.05 -1.90 -9.29
CA VAL A 112 -11.52 -3.00 -10.17
C VAL A 112 -12.59 -2.50 -11.13
N SER A 113 -13.54 -1.68 -10.68
CA SER A 113 -14.58 -1.10 -11.55
C SER A 113 -14.01 -0.20 -12.66
N LYS A 114 -12.83 0.38 -12.41
CA LYS A 114 -12.08 1.21 -13.37
C LYS A 114 -11.12 0.41 -14.25
N GLY A 115 -10.99 -0.90 -14.05
CA GLY A 115 -10.22 -1.79 -14.92
C GLY A 115 -9.01 -2.47 -14.28
N ALA A 116 -8.71 -2.24 -12.99
CA ALA A 116 -7.68 -2.98 -12.29
C ALA A 116 -8.01 -4.47 -12.21
N LYS A 117 -6.95 -5.30 -12.23
CA LYS A 117 -7.07 -6.76 -12.12
C LYS A 117 -6.56 -7.23 -10.77
N VAL A 118 -7.29 -8.17 -10.16
CA VAL A 118 -6.91 -8.79 -8.89
C VAL A 118 -6.05 -10.02 -9.17
N LEU A 119 -4.83 -10.07 -8.63
CA LEU A 119 -3.97 -11.26 -8.70
C LEU A 119 -4.18 -12.19 -7.50
N THR A 120 -4.47 -11.63 -6.32
CA THR A 120 -4.80 -12.38 -5.10
C THR A 120 -5.65 -11.52 -4.18
N GLY A 121 -6.46 -12.13 -3.32
CA GLY A 121 -7.33 -11.43 -2.37
C GLY A 121 -8.51 -10.74 -3.02
N GLY A 122 -8.77 -9.50 -2.66
CA GLY A 122 -9.73 -8.59 -3.30
C GLY A 122 -11.18 -8.71 -2.84
N ALA A 123 -11.51 -9.66 -1.98
CA ALA A 123 -12.88 -9.85 -1.48
C ALA A 123 -12.93 -9.97 0.04
N ILE A 124 -14.00 -9.47 0.63
CA ILE A 124 -14.26 -9.69 2.07
C ILE A 124 -14.56 -11.18 2.28
N PRO A 125 -13.84 -11.88 3.17
CA PRO A 125 -14.11 -13.28 3.45
C PRO A 125 -15.45 -13.44 4.20
N THR A 126 -16.07 -14.59 4.04
CA THR A 126 -17.23 -14.97 4.85
C THR A 126 -16.80 -15.33 6.26
N GLY A 127 -17.66 -15.07 7.26
CA GLY A 127 -17.44 -15.40 8.66
C GLY A 127 -17.33 -14.17 9.56
N GLU A 128 -17.03 -14.42 10.83
CA GLU A 128 -16.90 -13.39 11.85
C GLU A 128 -15.54 -12.67 11.79
N GLY A 129 -15.51 -11.42 12.25
CA GLY A 129 -14.32 -10.60 12.37
C GLY A 129 -14.11 -9.66 11.17
N TYR A 130 -13.13 -8.77 11.30
CA TYR A 130 -12.88 -7.70 10.35
C TYR A 130 -11.70 -8.02 9.42
N PHE A 131 -11.60 -9.30 9.05
CA PHE A 131 -10.50 -9.77 8.19
C PHE A 131 -10.60 -9.24 6.78
N TYR A 132 -9.44 -8.92 6.22
CA TYR A 132 -9.27 -8.62 4.80
C TYR A 132 -8.02 -9.34 4.29
N PRO A 133 -8.12 -10.13 3.21
CA PRO A 133 -6.99 -10.92 2.74
C PRO A 133 -5.94 -10.01 2.08
N PRO A 134 -4.64 -10.37 2.18
CA PRO A 134 -3.61 -9.72 1.40
C PRO A 134 -3.97 -9.69 -0.08
N THR A 135 -3.95 -8.49 -0.65
CA THR A 135 -4.48 -8.22 -1.99
C THR A 135 -3.42 -7.56 -2.87
N VAL A 136 -3.24 -8.06 -4.08
CA VAL A 136 -2.41 -7.43 -5.11
C VAL A 136 -3.29 -7.06 -6.30
N LEU A 137 -3.23 -5.78 -6.68
CA LEU A 137 -3.90 -5.25 -7.86
C LEU A 137 -2.86 -4.86 -8.91
N VAL A 138 -3.13 -5.17 -10.17
CA VAL A 138 -2.32 -4.74 -11.32
C VAL A 138 -3.18 -3.98 -12.31
N ASP A 139 -2.53 -3.32 -13.28
CA ASP A 139 -3.20 -2.47 -14.28
C ASP A 139 -4.08 -1.40 -13.61
N VAL A 140 -3.65 -0.88 -12.46
CA VAL A 140 -4.43 0.09 -11.69
C VAL A 140 -4.47 1.42 -12.43
N PRO A 141 -5.66 1.91 -12.82
CA PRO A 141 -5.77 3.18 -13.55
C PRO A 141 -5.36 4.36 -12.68
N VAL A 142 -4.72 5.37 -13.28
CA VAL A 142 -4.22 6.58 -12.58
C VAL A 142 -5.31 7.40 -11.88
N ASN A 143 -6.57 7.22 -12.28
CA ASN A 143 -7.73 7.88 -11.66
C ASN A 143 -8.40 7.05 -10.55
N ALA A 144 -7.86 5.88 -10.19
CA ALA A 144 -8.36 5.07 -9.10
C ALA A 144 -8.13 5.75 -7.74
N GLU A 145 -9.13 5.74 -6.87
CA GLU A 145 -9.04 6.40 -5.56
C GLU A 145 -7.99 5.76 -4.66
N ILE A 146 -7.75 4.46 -4.82
CA ILE A 146 -6.73 3.72 -4.07
C ILE A 146 -5.31 4.29 -4.22
N LEU A 147 -5.02 5.04 -5.28
CA LEU A 147 -3.73 5.71 -5.49
C LEU A 147 -3.63 7.06 -4.79
N LYS A 148 -4.74 7.64 -4.39
CA LYS A 148 -4.83 8.97 -3.76
C LYS A 148 -4.98 8.90 -2.26
N GLU A 149 -5.73 7.91 -1.77
CA GLU A 149 -6.07 7.75 -0.37
C GLU A 149 -5.06 6.86 0.37
N GLU A 150 -4.89 7.10 1.66
CA GLU A 150 -4.20 6.16 2.54
C GLU A 150 -5.04 4.89 2.71
N ILE A 151 -4.53 3.74 2.24
CA ILE A 151 -5.31 2.48 2.23
C ILE A 151 -5.58 1.97 3.64
N PHE A 152 -4.57 2.00 4.50
CA PHE A 152 -4.59 1.49 5.88
C PHE A 152 -5.11 0.04 5.97
N GLY A 153 -4.56 -0.82 5.10
CA GLY A 153 -4.93 -2.23 4.96
C GLY A 153 -3.97 -3.00 4.05
N PRO A 154 -4.13 -4.33 3.94
CA PRO A 154 -3.17 -5.23 3.30
C PRO A 154 -3.33 -5.28 1.77
N VAL A 155 -3.43 -4.15 1.12
CA VAL A 155 -3.63 -4.05 -0.33
C VAL A 155 -2.44 -3.35 -0.99
N ALA A 156 -1.87 -3.96 -2.03
CA ALA A 156 -0.75 -3.49 -2.81
C ALA A 156 -1.19 -3.20 -4.26
N PRO A 157 -1.59 -1.97 -4.59
CA PRO A 157 -1.84 -1.58 -5.97
C PRO A 157 -0.53 -1.35 -6.71
N VAL A 158 -0.39 -1.94 -7.89
CA VAL A 158 0.77 -1.83 -8.76
C VAL A 158 0.43 -0.95 -9.96
N VAL A 159 1.25 0.08 -10.16
CA VAL A 159 1.26 0.94 -11.35
C VAL A 159 2.62 0.86 -12.01
N THR A 160 2.68 1.08 -13.32
CA THR A 160 3.93 1.00 -14.08
C THR A 160 4.46 2.37 -14.46
N PHE A 161 5.77 2.45 -14.67
CA PHE A 161 6.45 3.60 -15.28
C PHE A 161 7.47 3.13 -16.31
N LYS A 162 7.92 4.03 -17.21
CA LYS A 162 8.84 3.75 -18.32
C LYS A 162 10.22 4.37 -18.16
N ASN A 163 10.34 5.41 -17.36
CA ASN A 163 11.58 6.14 -17.13
C ASN A 163 11.53 6.84 -15.78
N GLU A 164 12.69 7.32 -15.32
CA GLU A 164 12.84 7.94 -14.01
C GLU A 164 11.94 9.16 -13.81
N ASP A 165 11.83 10.03 -14.81
CA ASP A 165 10.97 11.23 -14.72
C ASP A 165 9.51 10.86 -14.43
N GLU A 166 9.02 9.80 -15.07
CA GLU A 166 7.66 9.29 -14.82
C GLU A 166 7.54 8.69 -13.43
N ALA A 167 8.53 7.92 -12.97
CA ALA A 167 8.57 7.38 -11.61
C ALA A 167 8.50 8.50 -10.56
N VAL A 168 9.33 9.52 -10.70
CA VAL A 168 9.37 10.69 -9.81
C VAL A 168 8.04 11.45 -9.86
N LYS A 169 7.46 11.64 -11.03
CA LYS A 169 6.16 12.29 -11.19
C LYS A 169 5.04 11.52 -10.47
N ILE A 170 4.98 10.20 -10.67
CA ILE A 170 3.98 9.35 -10.00
C ILE A 170 4.22 9.36 -8.48
N ALA A 171 5.47 9.22 -8.04
CA ALA A 171 5.82 9.22 -6.62
C ALA A 171 5.35 10.50 -5.90
N ASN A 172 5.50 11.65 -6.55
CA ASN A 172 5.12 12.95 -6.01
C ASN A 172 3.65 13.36 -6.28
N SER A 173 2.84 12.51 -6.91
CA SER A 173 1.42 12.79 -7.20
C SER A 173 0.50 12.60 -5.96
N THR A 174 0.91 13.09 -4.82
CA THR A 174 0.19 12.98 -3.54
C THR A 174 0.45 14.21 -2.68
N GLU A 175 -0.47 14.54 -1.78
CA GLU A 175 -0.27 15.58 -0.77
C GLU A 175 0.51 15.08 0.46
N TYR A 176 0.69 13.77 0.60
CA TYR A 176 1.41 13.16 1.71
C TYR A 176 2.93 13.22 1.49
N GLY A 177 3.68 13.33 2.59
CA GLY A 177 5.13 13.27 2.59
C GLY A 177 5.63 12.78 3.93
N LEU A 178 6.06 11.53 4.00
CA LEU A 178 6.58 10.91 5.22
C LEU A 178 7.76 9.99 4.91
N ILE A 179 7.59 9.05 3.99
CA ILE A 179 8.60 8.06 3.61
C ILE A 179 8.42 7.66 2.14
N ALA A 180 9.51 7.24 1.52
CA ALA A 180 9.54 6.57 0.22
C ALA A 180 10.50 5.39 0.28
N TYR A 181 10.28 4.41 -0.58
CA TYR A 181 11.15 3.24 -0.75
C TYR A 181 11.59 3.17 -2.21
N ALA A 182 12.85 2.84 -2.45
CA ALA A 182 13.38 2.65 -3.80
C ALA A 182 14.28 1.42 -3.85
N PHE A 183 14.16 0.65 -4.92
CA PHE A 183 14.97 -0.52 -5.23
C PHE A 183 15.61 -0.35 -6.59
N THR A 184 16.90 -0.19 -6.59
CA THR A 184 17.80 -0.05 -7.75
C THR A 184 19.21 -0.48 -7.36
N LYS A 185 20.05 -0.79 -8.33
CA LYS A 185 21.52 -0.96 -8.15
C LYS A 185 22.30 0.29 -8.55
N ASP A 186 21.64 1.24 -9.22
CA ASP A 186 22.23 2.53 -9.56
C ASP A 186 22.13 3.49 -8.38
N LEU A 187 23.22 4.14 -8.04
CA LEU A 187 23.31 5.08 -6.93
C LEU A 187 23.36 6.56 -7.40
N ASN A 188 23.25 6.80 -8.72
CA ASN A 188 23.28 8.15 -9.27
C ASN A 188 21.90 8.79 -9.35
#